data_d219a983b5e61ccd82f89ec1637fec3b
#
_entry.id   d219a983b5e61ccd82f89ec1637fec3b
#
_cell.length_a   1.000
_cell.length_b   1.000
_cell.length_c   1.000
_cell.angle_alpha   90.00
_cell.angle_beta   90.00
_cell.angle_gamma   90.00
#
_symmetry.space_group_name_H-M   'P 1'
#
loop_
_entity.id
_entity.type
_entity.pdbx_description
1 polymer ?
#
loop_
_entity_poly.entity_id
_entity_poly.type
_entity_poly.pdbx_seq_one_letter_code
_entity_poly.pdbx_strand_id
1 'polypeptide(L)'
;YTNPNELMIFIDNHDINRAYTTFGQDITKMKMAFGYILTLPRIPQILYGTEILMHNSKRPGSHGRIRKDFPGGWPNDKVNGFSNKGLNSKELEMKHFFKKLIEFRKNSKAIIQGETVHFAPFDNVYVMFRVHESEKNMVVLNKNESPYKLSLERFSELGVLESKLTDVLNEKTLELKNHILLDKKGFYLFTFK
;
A
#
# COMPACT_ATOMS: atom_id res chain seq x y z
N TYR A 1 -9.65 6.52 -23.56
CA TYR A 1 -8.92 5.26 -23.37
C TYR A 1 -9.89 4.09 -23.43
N THR A 2 -9.60 3.09 -24.26
CA THR A 2 -10.45 1.91 -24.42
C THR A 2 -10.53 1.10 -23.12
N ASN A 3 -9.40 0.96 -22.43
CA ASN A 3 -9.35 0.30 -21.11
C ASN A 3 -8.53 1.16 -20.13
N PRO A 4 -9.19 1.88 -19.21
CA PRO A 4 -8.49 2.68 -18.21
C PRO A 4 -7.62 1.85 -17.26
N ASN A 5 -7.88 0.55 -17.11
CA ASN A 5 -7.12 -0.33 -16.21
C ASN A 5 -5.72 -0.67 -16.76
N GLU A 6 -5.46 -0.43 -18.03
CA GLU A 6 -4.15 -0.60 -18.66
C GLU A 6 -3.25 0.63 -18.52
N LEU A 7 -3.76 1.71 -17.91
CA LEU A 7 -2.95 2.89 -17.67
C LEU A 7 -1.97 2.66 -16.52
N MET A 8 -0.74 3.11 -16.74
CA MET A 8 0.29 3.11 -15.70
C MET A 8 -0.05 4.14 -14.61
N ILE A 9 0.21 3.77 -13.35
CA ILE A 9 0.06 4.63 -12.19
C ILE A 9 1.35 4.58 -11.34
N PHE A 10 1.78 5.74 -10.87
CA PHE A 10 2.98 5.86 -10.03
C PHE A 10 2.85 7.01 -9.03
N ILE A 11 3.69 7.02 -8.01
CA ILE A 11 3.80 8.09 -7.00
C ILE A 11 5.10 8.84 -7.18
N ASP A 12 6.16 8.12 -7.55
CA ASP A 12 7.44 8.70 -7.92
C ASP A 12 8.00 8.06 -9.18
N ASN A 13 8.94 8.76 -9.81
CA ASN A 13 9.72 8.28 -10.94
C ASN A 13 11.10 8.97 -10.94
N HIS A 14 11.90 8.74 -11.98
CA HIS A 14 13.24 9.28 -12.10
C HIS A 14 13.32 10.80 -12.39
N ASP A 15 12.18 11.46 -12.63
CA ASP A 15 12.12 12.91 -12.97
C ASP A 15 11.56 13.77 -11.85
N ILE A 16 10.89 13.17 -10.85
CA ILE A 16 10.34 13.87 -9.70
C ILE A 16 10.97 13.40 -8.40
N ASN A 17 10.78 14.16 -7.32
CA ASN A 17 11.30 13.76 -6.01
C ASN A 17 10.82 12.36 -5.63
N ARG A 18 11.71 11.57 -5.02
CA ARG A 18 11.35 10.27 -4.47
C ARG A 18 10.22 10.41 -3.46
N ALA A 19 9.30 9.47 -3.47
CA ALA A 19 8.09 9.47 -2.63
C ALA A 19 8.42 9.69 -1.15
N TYR A 20 9.47 9.04 -0.63
CA TYR A 20 9.87 9.18 0.76
C TYR A 20 10.30 10.62 1.11
N THR A 21 10.91 11.34 0.16
CA THR A 21 11.21 12.78 0.30
C THR A 21 9.92 13.60 0.32
N THR A 22 9.03 13.36 -0.64
CA THR A 22 7.76 14.07 -0.80
C THR A 22 6.86 13.92 0.43
N PHE A 23 6.85 12.74 1.03
CA PHE A 23 6.05 12.46 2.23
C PHE A 23 6.74 12.85 3.56
N GLY A 24 7.85 13.59 3.50
CA GLY A 24 8.54 14.05 4.71
C GLY A 24 9.19 12.93 5.52
N GLN A 25 9.62 11.86 4.86
CA GLN A 25 10.20 10.65 5.46
C GLN A 25 9.26 9.92 6.43
N ASP A 26 7.96 10.01 6.17
CA ASP A 26 6.91 9.34 6.93
C ASP A 26 6.57 7.98 6.28
N ILE A 27 6.95 6.89 6.95
CA ILE A 27 6.71 5.52 6.48
C ILE A 27 5.21 5.18 6.43
N THR A 28 4.39 5.77 7.31
CA THR A 28 2.95 5.54 7.31
C THR A 28 2.31 6.12 6.06
N LYS A 29 2.69 7.35 5.68
CA LYS A 29 2.23 7.94 4.41
C LYS A 29 2.70 7.13 3.20
N MET A 30 3.93 6.62 3.23
CA MET A 30 4.45 5.71 2.20
C MET A 30 3.57 4.47 2.06
N LYS A 31 3.26 3.78 3.17
CA LYS A 31 2.40 2.60 3.16
C LYS A 31 0.99 2.92 2.68
N MET A 32 0.41 4.04 3.10
CA MET A 32 -0.92 4.46 2.64
C MET A 32 -0.94 4.70 1.12
N ALA A 33 0.03 5.44 0.60
CA ALA A 33 0.09 5.79 -0.81
C ALA A 33 0.38 4.56 -1.70
N PHE A 34 1.39 3.76 -1.37
CA PHE A 34 1.73 2.57 -2.15
C PHE A 34 0.75 1.43 -1.94
N GLY A 35 0.15 1.30 -0.75
CA GLY A 35 -0.96 0.40 -0.49
C GLY A 35 -2.15 0.70 -1.42
N TYR A 36 -2.47 1.96 -1.57
CA TYR A 36 -3.55 2.40 -2.46
C TYR A 36 -3.26 2.05 -3.92
N ILE A 37 -2.13 2.47 -4.48
CA ILE A 37 -1.86 2.21 -5.91
C ILE A 37 -1.67 0.72 -6.23
N LEU A 38 -1.14 -0.07 -5.30
CA LEU A 38 -0.99 -1.52 -5.47
C LEU A 38 -2.32 -2.29 -5.36
N THR A 39 -3.37 -1.67 -4.84
CA THR A 39 -4.72 -2.27 -4.77
C THR A 39 -5.66 -1.77 -5.86
N LEU A 40 -5.24 -0.81 -6.68
CA LEU A 40 -6.00 -0.39 -7.88
C LEU A 40 -5.82 -1.36 -9.05
N PRO A 41 -6.81 -1.45 -9.96
CA PRO A 41 -6.73 -2.29 -11.18
C PRO A 41 -5.89 -1.61 -12.28
N ARG A 42 -4.77 -1.01 -11.91
CA ARG A 42 -3.87 -0.28 -12.80
C ARG A 42 -2.52 -0.99 -12.88
N ILE A 43 -1.66 -0.56 -13.79
CA ILE A 43 -0.27 -1.05 -13.87
C ILE A 43 0.59 -0.20 -12.93
N PRO A 44 0.91 -0.65 -11.71
CA PRO A 44 1.71 0.14 -10.78
C PRO A 44 3.16 0.15 -11.20
N GLN A 45 3.73 1.35 -11.36
CA GLN A 45 5.16 1.55 -11.52
C GLN A 45 5.78 1.98 -10.19
N ILE A 46 6.86 1.34 -9.80
CA ILE A 46 7.61 1.64 -8.58
C ILE A 46 9.06 1.92 -8.98
N LEU A 47 9.56 3.09 -8.60
CA LEU A 47 10.95 3.44 -8.80
C LEU A 47 11.84 2.54 -7.91
N TYR A 48 12.92 1.99 -8.47
CA TYR A 48 13.88 1.18 -7.70
C TYR A 48 14.36 1.92 -6.44
N GLY A 49 14.46 1.20 -5.34
CA GLY A 49 14.89 1.74 -4.04
C GLY A 49 13.80 2.41 -3.22
N THR A 50 12.59 2.59 -3.78
CA THR A 50 11.44 3.08 -3.02
C THR A 50 11.04 2.08 -1.93
N GLU A 51 11.20 0.79 -2.19
CA GLU A 51 10.96 -0.30 -1.25
C GLU A 51 11.92 -0.33 -0.06
N ILE A 52 13.08 0.34 -0.17
CA ILE A 52 14.05 0.52 0.92
C ILE A 52 14.20 1.98 1.32
N LEU A 53 13.17 2.79 1.09
CA LEU A 53 13.07 4.18 1.51
C LEU A 53 14.19 5.10 0.99
N MET A 54 14.74 4.84 -0.19
CA MET A 54 15.68 5.76 -0.81
C MET A 54 15.05 7.14 -0.97
N HIS A 55 15.83 8.19 -0.66
CA HIS A 55 15.34 9.56 -0.65
C HIS A 55 16.36 10.56 -1.18
N ASN A 56 15.90 11.74 -1.55
CA ASN A 56 16.72 12.87 -2.02
C ASN A 56 16.51 14.14 -1.18
N SER A 57 16.11 14.01 0.10
CA SER A 57 15.74 15.11 0.99
C SER A 57 16.83 16.16 1.22
N LYS A 58 18.12 15.79 1.12
CA LYS A 58 19.22 16.76 1.23
C LYS A 58 19.27 17.76 0.07
N ARG A 59 18.76 17.40 -1.11
CA ARG A 59 18.66 18.24 -2.32
C ARG A 59 17.42 17.86 -3.11
N PRO A 60 16.22 18.32 -2.71
CA PRO A 60 15.00 18.11 -3.49
C PRO A 60 15.16 18.67 -4.90
N GLY A 61 14.58 17.98 -5.89
CA GLY A 61 14.70 18.36 -7.32
C GLY A 61 16.02 17.99 -7.99
N SER A 62 17.04 17.54 -7.27
CA SER A 62 18.31 17.13 -7.87
C SER A 62 18.20 15.75 -8.53
N HIS A 63 18.24 15.71 -9.87
CA HIS A 63 18.16 14.47 -10.64
C HIS A 63 19.25 13.45 -10.27
N GLY A 64 20.48 13.89 -10.04
CA GLY A 64 21.56 13.00 -9.60
C GLY A 64 21.28 12.35 -8.23
N ARG A 65 20.54 13.04 -7.34
CA ARG A 65 20.14 12.48 -6.05
C ARG A 65 18.92 11.58 -6.15
N ILE A 66 18.03 11.85 -7.07
CA ILE A 66 16.88 11.02 -7.37
C ILE A 66 17.34 9.68 -7.98
N ARG A 67 18.31 9.74 -8.90
CA ARG A 67 18.82 8.62 -9.72
C ARG A 67 20.08 7.94 -9.17
N LYS A 68 20.41 8.16 -7.90
CA LYS A 68 21.59 7.52 -7.28
C LYS A 68 21.47 5.99 -7.34
N ASP A 69 22.61 5.31 -7.34
CA ASP A 69 22.72 3.86 -7.43
C ASP A 69 21.94 3.16 -6.32
N PHE A 70 21.40 1.99 -6.64
CA PHE A 70 20.81 1.10 -5.64
C PHE A 70 21.93 0.50 -4.78
N PRO A 71 21.81 0.59 -3.44
CA PRO A 71 22.87 0.11 -2.55
C PRO A 71 23.04 -1.41 -2.63
N GLY A 72 24.27 -1.85 -2.74
CA GLY A 72 24.64 -3.28 -2.88
C GLY A 72 24.99 -3.70 -4.30
N GLY A 73 25.01 -2.76 -5.27
CA GLY A 73 25.46 -2.99 -6.63
C GLY A 73 27.00 -2.98 -6.79
N TRP A 74 27.74 -2.42 -5.82
CA TRP A 74 29.17 -2.25 -5.88
C TRP A 74 29.89 -2.99 -4.75
N PRO A 75 31.14 -3.49 -4.96
CA PRO A 75 31.87 -4.29 -3.97
C PRO A 75 32.10 -3.60 -2.62
N ASN A 76 32.20 -2.26 -2.61
CA ASN A 76 32.49 -1.48 -1.42
C ASN A 76 31.24 -0.90 -0.74
N ASP A 77 30.04 -1.28 -1.16
CA ASP A 77 28.81 -0.81 -0.57
C ASP A 77 28.67 -1.33 0.88
N LYS A 78 28.55 -0.39 1.82
CA LYS A 78 28.33 -0.70 3.24
C LYS A 78 26.92 -1.24 3.51
N VAL A 79 25.97 -0.83 2.69
CA VAL A 79 24.56 -1.25 2.73
C VAL A 79 24.26 -2.04 1.47
N ASN A 80 23.53 -3.13 1.60
CA ASN A 80 23.13 -3.97 0.47
C ASN A 80 21.61 -4.22 0.52
N GLY A 81 20.89 -3.56 -0.37
CA GLY A 81 19.44 -3.67 -0.49
C GLY A 81 18.96 -5.05 -0.98
N PHE A 82 19.80 -5.84 -1.64
CA PHE A 82 19.47 -7.20 -2.09
C PHE A 82 19.51 -8.19 -0.92
N SER A 83 20.61 -8.20 -0.16
CA SER A 83 20.82 -9.12 0.96
C SER A 83 20.28 -8.61 2.31
N ASN A 84 19.76 -7.40 2.36
CA ASN A 84 19.33 -6.67 3.56
C ASN A 84 20.48 -6.27 4.52
N LYS A 85 21.74 -6.53 4.20
CA LYS A 85 22.88 -6.16 5.04
C LYS A 85 22.93 -4.64 5.22
N GLY A 86 22.90 -4.17 6.47
CA GLY A 86 23.00 -2.75 6.81
C GLY A 86 21.73 -1.93 6.62
N LEU A 87 20.61 -2.53 6.21
CA LEU A 87 19.32 -1.88 6.22
C LEU A 87 18.83 -1.67 7.66
N ASN A 88 18.23 -0.51 7.95
CA ASN A 88 17.62 -0.24 9.24
C ASN A 88 16.21 -0.85 9.34
N SER A 89 15.60 -0.78 10.54
CA SER A 89 14.29 -1.39 10.81
C SER A 89 13.16 -0.85 9.91
N LYS A 90 13.15 0.45 9.61
CA LYS A 90 12.12 1.07 8.75
C LYS A 90 12.28 0.65 7.29
N GLU A 91 13.52 0.52 6.81
CA GLU A 91 13.81 0.06 5.45
C GLU A 91 13.39 -1.41 5.28
N LEU A 92 13.69 -2.25 6.26
CA LEU A 92 13.24 -3.65 6.29
C LEU A 92 11.72 -3.77 6.37
N GLU A 93 11.08 -2.96 7.21
CA GLU A 93 9.62 -2.91 7.35
C GLU A 93 8.94 -2.53 6.02
N MET A 94 9.46 -1.51 5.32
CA MET A 94 8.89 -1.10 4.05
C MET A 94 9.12 -2.14 2.96
N LYS A 95 10.31 -2.75 2.90
CA LYS A 95 10.61 -3.83 1.96
C LYS A 95 9.70 -5.04 2.17
N HIS A 96 9.45 -5.40 3.43
CA HIS A 96 8.52 -6.47 3.78
C HIS A 96 7.07 -6.13 3.35
N PHE A 97 6.63 -4.91 3.62
CA PHE A 97 5.32 -4.41 3.19
C PHE A 97 5.13 -4.53 1.67
N PHE A 98 6.10 -4.05 0.88
CA PHE A 98 6.03 -4.16 -0.59
C PHE A 98 5.98 -5.62 -1.05
N LYS A 99 6.88 -6.47 -0.53
CA LYS A 99 6.92 -7.89 -0.89
C LYS A 99 5.56 -8.55 -0.65
N LYS A 100 5.00 -8.36 0.55
CA LYS A 100 3.73 -8.98 0.95
C LYS A 100 2.57 -8.50 0.07
N LEU A 101 2.50 -7.19 -0.16
CA LEU A 101 1.40 -6.62 -0.93
C LEU A 101 1.48 -6.95 -2.43
N ILE A 102 2.69 -6.98 -3.01
CA ILE A 102 2.89 -7.39 -4.40
C ILE A 102 2.56 -8.88 -4.58
N GLU A 103 2.96 -9.73 -3.63
CA GLU A 103 2.64 -11.14 -3.65
C GLU A 103 1.13 -11.38 -3.53
N PHE A 104 0.47 -10.69 -2.60
CA PHE A 104 -0.99 -10.72 -2.51
C PHE A 104 -1.65 -10.27 -3.81
N ARG A 105 -1.23 -9.12 -4.37
CA ARG A 105 -1.76 -8.61 -5.63
C ARG A 105 -1.66 -9.64 -6.76
N LYS A 106 -0.52 -10.30 -6.93
CA LYS A 106 -0.31 -11.31 -7.99
C LYS A 106 -1.29 -12.47 -7.92
N ASN A 107 -1.77 -12.80 -6.73
CA ASN A 107 -2.66 -13.93 -6.47
C ASN A 107 -4.14 -13.54 -6.31
N SER A 108 -4.44 -12.23 -6.20
CA SER A 108 -5.81 -11.74 -5.99
C SER A 108 -6.51 -11.44 -7.31
N LYS A 109 -7.52 -12.24 -7.65
CA LYS A 109 -8.39 -11.98 -8.79
C LYS A 109 -9.17 -10.68 -8.61
N ALA A 110 -9.63 -10.39 -7.40
CA ALA A 110 -10.37 -9.16 -7.13
C ALA A 110 -9.52 -7.92 -7.41
N ILE A 111 -8.23 -7.90 -7.06
CA ILE A 111 -7.37 -6.74 -7.38
C ILE A 111 -7.13 -6.63 -8.89
N ILE A 112 -6.86 -7.73 -9.57
CA ILE A 112 -6.44 -7.71 -10.99
C ILE A 112 -7.65 -7.54 -11.92
N GLN A 113 -8.74 -8.26 -11.68
CA GLN A 113 -9.88 -8.41 -12.61
C GLN A 113 -11.19 -7.87 -12.05
N GLY A 114 -11.28 -7.68 -10.71
CA GLY A 114 -12.51 -7.28 -10.05
C GLY A 114 -12.92 -5.85 -10.36
N GLU A 115 -14.16 -5.53 -10.02
CA GLU A 115 -14.71 -4.18 -10.08
C GLU A 115 -14.28 -3.35 -8.87
N THR A 116 -14.23 -2.04 -9.04
CA THR A 116 -13.97 -1.10 -7.94
C THR A 116 -15.29 -0.51 -7.45
N VAL A 117 -15.59 -0.73 -6.18
CA VAL A 117 -16.68 -0.05 -5.47
C VAL A 117 -16.05 0.80 -4.38
N HIS A 118 -16.29 2.09 -4.40
CA HIS A 118 -15.72 2.99 -3.39
C HIS A 118 -16.79 3.87 -2.77
N PHE A 119 -16.56 4.21 -1.51
CA PHE A 119 -17.47 4.99 -0.70
C PHE A 119 -16.88 6.37 -0.44
N ALA A 120 -17.71 7.39 -0.42
CA ALA A 120 -17.28 8.75 -0.07
C ALA A 120 -16.56 8.72 1.28
N PRO A 121 -15.39 9.41 1.41
CA PRO A 121 -14.70 9.47 2.69
C PRO A 121 -15.60 10.01 3.81
N PHE A 122 -15.50 9.40 4.98
CA PHE A 122 -16.21 9.80 6.18
C PHE A 122 -15.30 9.68 7.40
N ASP A 123 -15.34 10.63 8.33
CA ASP A 123 -14.53 10.66 9.55
C ASP A 123 -13.03 10.40 9.31
N ASN A 124 -12.46 11.03 8.28
CA ASN A 124 -11.06 10.84 7.87
C ASN A 124 -10.70 9.41 7.42
N VAL A 125 -11.69 8.58 7.12
CA VAL A 125 -11.51 7.23 6.60
C VAL A 125 -12.06 7.14 5.19
N TYR A 126 -11.26 6.61 4.27
CA TYR A 126 -11.68 6.24 2.93
C TYR A 126 -11.68 4.73 2.81
N VAL A 127 -12.76 4.19 2.25
CA VAL A 127 -12.94 2.74 2.02
C VAL A 127 -13.26 2.51 0.56
N MET A 128 -12.56 1.56 -0.04
CA MET A 128 -12.91 1.01 -1.34
C MET A 128 -12.87 -0.52 -1.29
N PHE A 129 -13.65 -1.14 -2.17
CA PHE A 129 -13.63 -2.57 -2.37
C PHE A 129 -13.16 -2.91 -3.77
N ARG A 130 -12.45 -4.01 -3.88
CA ARG A 130 -12.21 -4.73 -5.12
C ARG A 130 -13.06 -5.99 -5.07
N VAL A 131 -13.98 -6.15 -6.02
CA VAL A 131 -15.02 -7.19 -6.00
C VAL A 131 -14.85 -8.11 -7.19
N HIS A 132 -14.68 -9.40 -6.93
CA HIS A 132 -14.70 -10.48 -7.90
C HIS A 132 -15.60 -11.60 -7.38
N GLU A 133 -16.14 -12.45 -8.24
CA GLU A 133 -17.04 -13.53 -7.84
C GLU A 133 -16.49 -14.45 -6.74
N SER A 134 -15.18 -14.70 -6.77
CA SER A 134 -14.52 -15.65 -5.86
C SER A 134 -13.92 -15.00 -4.59
N GLU A 135 -13.75 -13.67 -4.57
CA GLU A 135 -13.16 -12.96 -3.44
C GLU A 135 -13.51 -11.47 -3.47
N LYS A 136 -13.51 -10.85 -2.31
CA LYS A 136 -13.63 -9.40 -2.16
C LYS A 136 -12.49 -8.89 -1.28
N ASN A 137 -11.99 -7.72 -1.62
CA ASN A 137 -10.94 -7.06 -0.84
C ASN A 137 -11.44 -5.69 -0.39
N MET A 138 -11.40 -5.44 0.91
CA MET A 138 -11.69 -4.14 1.51
C MET A 138 -10.38 -3.42 1.80
N VAL A 139 -10.19 -2.28 1.15
CA VAL A 139 -9.04 -1.39 1.30
C VAL A 139 -9.45 -0.19 2.13
N VAL A 140 -8.73 0.08 3.20
CA VAL A 140 -9.04 1.19 4.11
C VAL A 140 -7.83 2.11 4.25
N LEU A 141 -8.03 3.40 4.00
CA LEU A 141 -7.08 4.47 4.32
C LEU A 141 -7.62 5.27 5.50
N ASN A 142 -7.00 5.13 6.65
CA ASN A 142 -7.37 5.85 7.87
C ASN A 142 -6.38 6.99 8.14
N LYS A 143 -6.87 8.23 8.27
CA LYS A 143 -6.07 9.41 8.60
C LYS A 143 -6.14 9.80 10.07
N ASN A 144 -6.93 9.09 10.90
CA ASN A 144 -7.07 9.39 12.31
C ASN A 144 -5.80 9.03 13.06
N GLU A 145 -5.33 9.91 13.93
CA GLU A 145 -4.13 9.70 14.74
C GLU A 145 -4.41 8.82 15.99
N SER A 146 -5.69 8.68 16.36
CA SER A 146 -6.17 7.81 17.44
C SER A 146 -6.90 6.58 16.89
N PRO A 147 -7.08 5.50 17.68
CA PRO A 147 -7.86 4.34 17.29
C PRO A 147 -9.28 4.75 16.85
N TYR A 148 -9.74 4.16 15.76
CA TYR A 148 -11.02 4.46 15.15
C TYR A 148 -11.86 3.20 14.97
N LYS A 149 -13.09 3.24 15.43
CA LYS A 149 -14.06 2.14 15.29
C LYS A 149 -14.84 2.33 13.99
N LEU A 150 -14.44 1.61 12.93
CA LEU A 150 -15.09 1.65 11.63
C LEU A 150 -16.33 0.74 11.65
N SER A 151 -17.54 1.33 11.52
CA SER A 151 -18.76 0.54 11.31
C SER A 151 -18.74 -0.12 9.93
N LEU A 152 -19.12 -1.40 9.87
CA LEU A 152 -19.25 -2.17 8.64
C LEU A 152 -20.67 -2.12 8.06
N GLU A 153 -21.65 -1.61 8.80
CA GLU A 153 -23.06 -1.52 8.38
C GLU A 153 -23.24 -0.73 7.08
N ARG A 154 -22.40 0.32 6.90
CA ARG A 154 -22.37 1.12 5.68
C ARG A 154 -22.02 0.33 4.42
N PHE A 155 -21.40 -0.82 4.58
CA PHE A 155 -20.89 -1.68 3.50
C PHE A 155 -21.61 -3.02 3.42
N SER A 156 -22.76 -3.15 4.09
CA SER A 156 -23.54 -4.40 4.21
C SER A 156 -23.93 -4.98 2.85
N GLU A 157 -24.22 -4.16 1.86
CA GLU A 157 -24.53 -4.59 0.49
C GLU A 157 -23.43 -5.44 -0.18
N LEU A 158 -22.19 -5.36 0.33
CA LEU A 158 -21.06 -6.14 -0.16
C LEU A 158 -20.85 -7.46 0.60
N GLY A 159 -21.75 -7.82 1.53
CA GLY A 159 -21.70 -9.06 2.30
C GLY A 159 -20.60 -9.07 3.36
N VAL A 160 -20.09 -7.91 3.76
CA VAL A 160 -18.99 -7.81 4.73
C VAL A 160 -19.40 -8.21 6.15
N LEU A 161 -20.70 -8.10 6.47
CA LEU A 161 -21.22 -8.43 7.79
C LEU A 161 -21.37 -9.94 8.03
N GLU A 162 -21.54 -10.72 6.96
CA GLU A 162 -21.73 -12.17 6.99
C GLU A 162 -20.42 -12.94 6.74
N SER A 163 -19.34 -12.23 6.44
CA SER A 163 -18.08 -12.83 6.00
C SER A 163 -16.98 -12.72 7.05
N LYS A 164 -16.13 -13.74 7.16
CA LYS A 164 -14.90 -13.67 7.95
C LYS A 164 -13.85 -12.81 7.23
N LEU A 165 -13.44 -11.72 7.85
CA LEU A 165 -12.40 -10.85 7.33
C LEU A 165 -11.02 -11.36 7.72
N THR A 166 -10.12 -11.49 6.76
CA THR A 166 -8.70 -11.76 7.03
C THR A 166 -7.88 -10.51 6.73
N ASP A 167 -7.16 -10.01 7.75
CA ASP A 167 -6.17 -8.95 7.58
C ASP A 167 -4.98 -9.51 6.80
N VAL A 168 -4.80 -9.01 5.58
CA VAL A 168 -3.78 -9.49 4.65
C VAL A 168 -2.36 -9.18 5.14
N LEU A 169 -2.17 -8.02 5.79
CA LEU A 169 -0.84 -7.59 6.23
C LEU A 169 -0.38 -8.33 7.48
N ASN A 170 -1.30 -8.63 8.39
CA ASN A 170 -1.01 -9.29 9.66
C ASN A 170 -1.35 -10.79 9.68
N GLU A 171 -1.97 -11.31 8.61
CA GLU A 171 -2.40 -12.71 8.46
C GLU A 171 -3.30 -13.20 9.60
N LYS A 172 -4.18 -12.29 10.07
CA LYS A 172 -5.10 -12.56 11.15
C LYS A 172 -6.53 -12.55 10.66
N THR A 173 -7.27 -13.60 10.97
CA THR A 173 -8.71 -13.61 10.77
C THR A 173 -9.37 -12.87 11.92
N LEU A 174 -10.23 -11.91 11.60
CA LEU A 174 -10.99 -11.15 12.56
C LEU A 174 -12.32 -11.87 12.85
N GLU A 175 -12.69 -11.89 14.13
CA GLU A 175 -14.05 -12.29 14.48
C GLU A 175 -15.07 -11.31 13.89
N LEU A 176 -16.16 -11.87 13.38
CA LEU A 176 -17.24 -11.07 12.81
C LEU A 176 -17.91 -10.22 13.88
N LYS A 177 -17.89 -8.93 13.62
CA LYS A 177 -18.62 -7.89 14.36
C LYS A 177 -19.13 -6.89 13.35
N ASN A 178 -20.10 -6.10 13.73
CA ASN A 178 -20.57 -4.98 12.88
C ASN A 178 -19.56 -3.82 12.78
N HIS A 179 -18.35 -4.00 13.30
CA HIS A 179 -17.27 -3.00 13.24
C HIS A 179 -15.90 -3.65 13.30
N ILE A 180 -14.88 -2.94 12.79
CA ILE A 180 -13.46 -3.23 13.01
C ILE A 180 -12.79 -2.07 13.74
N LEU A 181 -11.81 -2.40 14.57
CA LEU A 181 -10.97 -1.39 15.22
C LEU A 181 -9.74 -1.16 14.36
N LEU A 182 -9.62 0.05 13.83
CA LEU A 182 -8.40 0.55 13.19
C LEU A 182 -7.54 1.18 14.29
N ASP A 183 -6.32 0.70 14.45
CA ASP A 183 -5.44 1.15 15.54
C ASP A 183 -5.18 2.66 15.46
N LYS A 184 -4.70 3.14 14.35
CA LYS A 184 -4.41 4.55 14.08
C LYS A 184 -4.28 4.79 12.58
N LYS A 185 -3.78 5.95 12.22
CA LYS A 185 -3.44 6.30 10.83
C LYS A 185 -2.65 5.19 10.14
N GLY A 186 -3.16 4.79 8.96
CA GLY A 186 -2.52 3.71 8.21
C GLY A 186 -3.31 3.22 7.01
N PHE A 187 -2.72 2.24 6.37
CA PHE A 187 -3.30 1.43 5.30
C PHE A 187 -3.68 0.06 5.87
N TYR A 188 -4.90 -0.37 5.59
CA TYR A 188 -5.41 -1.69 5.98
C TYR A 188 -6.00 -2.38 4.76
N LEU A 189 -5.80 -3.68 4.70
CA LEU A 189 -6.31 -4.53 3.62
C LEU A 189 -6.88 -5.81 4.19
N PHE A 190 -8.17 -6.01 3.96
CA PHE A 190 -8.89 -7.21 4.39
C PHE A 190 -9.40 -7.96 3.16
N THR A 191 -9.34 -9.29 3.22
CA THR A 191 -9.93 -10.17 2.20
C THR A 191 -11.02 -11.02 2.81
N PHE A 192 -12.06 -11.33 2.00
CA PHE A 192 -13.19 -12.17 2.38
C PHE A 192 -13.89 -12.75 1.14
N LYS A 193 -14.78 -13.69 1.34
CA LYS A 193 -15.56 -14.36 0.29
C LYS A 193 -17.04 -14.08 0.44
#